data_8c97d45ca4da003d7d58e2fc9f2dd892
#
_entry.id   8c97d45ca4da003d7d58e2fc9f2dd892
#
_cell.length_a   1.000
_cell.length_b   1.000
_cell.length_c   1.000
_cell.angle_alpha   90.00
_cell.angle_beta   90.00
_cell.angle_gamma   90.00
#
_symmetry.space_group_name_H-M   'P 1'
#
loop_
_entity.id
_entity.type
_entity.pdbx_description
1 polymer ?
#
loop_
_entity_poly.entity_id
_entity_poly.type
_entity_poly.pdbx_seq_one_letter_code
_entity_poly.pdbx_strand_id
1 'polypeptide(L)'
;PNIEIAFSSVVHICRDVNNGWIIRTLHANGASMFFICIYLHVGRGIYYGSYMYMNTWMTGTLILFLVMATAFMGYVLPWGQMSFWGATVITNLLSAIPYIGTDIVQWVWGGFAVDNATLNRFYTFHFVLPFIIAAMVMMHLFFLHQTGSNNPIGLNSNIDKIPFHPYFTYKDTITFIILTMALVTLCLINPYMLGDPDNFVPANPLVTPVHIQPEWYFLFAYAI
;
A
#
# COMPACT_ATOMS: atom_id res chain seq x y z
N PRO A 1 -18.39 5.57 7.11
CA PRO A 1 -18.25 5.76 5.66
C PRO A 1 -19.63 5.75 4.99
N ASN A 2 -19.86 6.72 4.10
CA ASN A 2 -21.08 6.88 3.33
C ASN A 2 -20.69 7.59 2.01
N ILE A 3 -21.18 7.10 0.88
CA ILE A 3 -20.84 7.61 -0.46
C ILE A 3 -21.26 9.07 -0.66
N GLU A 4 -22.29 9.54 0.03
CA GLU A 4 -22.78 10.93 -0.10
C GLU A 4 -21.85 11.95 0.57
N ILE A 5 -21.11 11.54 1.61
CA ILE A 5 -20.29 12.44 2.42
C ILE A 5 -18.79 12.09 2.43
N ALA A 6 -18.38 10.96 1.84
CA ALA A 6 -17.00 10.49 1.90
C ALA A 6 -16.04 11.52 1.29
N PHE A 7 -16.35 12.02 0.08
CA PHE A 7 -15.51 13.01 -0.58
C PHE A 7 -15.45 14.33 0.19
N SER A 8 -16.59 14.86 0.61
CA SER A 8 -16.65 16.09 1.40
C SER A 8 -15.98 15.96 2.76
N SER A 9 -15.98 14.76 3.37
CA SER A 9 -15.24 14.50 4.61
C SER A 9 -13.74 14.65 4.44
N VAL A 10 -13.18 14.15 3.34
CA VAL A 10 -11.75 14.33 3.03
C VAL A 10 -11.43 15.79 2.74
N VAL A 11 -12.29 16.49 2.00
CA VAL A 11 -12.16 17.92 1.76
C VAL A 11 -12.17 18.71 3.06
N HIS A 12 -13.09 18.39 3.97
CA HIS A 12 -13.17 19.00 5.30
C HIS A 12 -11.87 18.78 6.10
N ILE A 13 -11.34 17.56 6.12
CA ILE A 13 -10.05 17.28 6.78
C ILE A 13 -8.94 18.16 6.21
N CYS A 14 -8.87 18.31 4.89
CA CYS A 14 -7.80 19.07 4.26
C CYS A 14 -7.93 20.59 4.46
N ARG A 15 -9.14 21.12 4.59
CA ARG A 15 -9.38 22.57 4.59
C ARG A 15 -9.67 23.15 5.96
N ASP A 16 -10.42 22.43 6.80
CA ASP A 16 -11.00 22.99 8.01
C ASP A 16 -10.37 22.42 9.29
N VAL A 17 -9.77 21.21 9.23
CA VAL A 17 -9.13 20.61 10.40
C VAL A 17 -7.69 21.12 10.52
N ASN A 18 -7.29 21.57 11.69
CA ASN A 18 -5.93 22.02 11.97
C ASN A 18 -4.90 20.93 11.62
N ASN A 19 -3.96 21.26 10.73
CA ASN A 19 -2.94 20.33 10.21
C ASN A 19 -3.51 19.10 9.48
N GLY A 20 -4.81 19.06 9.18
CA GLY A 20 -5.44 17.92 8.49
C GLY A 20 -4.83 17.67 7.11
N TRP A 21 -4.51 18.74 6.38
CA TRP A 21 -3.86 18.64 5.07
C TRP A 21 -2.51 17.91 5.12
N ILE A 22 -1.68 18.17 6.14
CA ILE A 22 -0.36 17.52 6.23
C ILE A 22 -0.52 16.04 6.61
N ILE A 23 -1.44 15.71 7.52
CA ILE A 23 -1.73 14.30 7.87
C ILE A 23 -2.26 13.55 6.65
N ARG A 24 -3.17 14.15 5.90
CA ARG A 24 -3.73 13.57 4.69
C ARG A 24 -2.67 13.34 3.61
N THR A 25 -1.80 14.32 3.36
CA THR A 25 -0.75 14.20 2.35
C THR A 25 0.37 13.26 2.77
N LEU A 26 0.73 13.22 4.05
CA LEU A 26 1.67 12.23 4.59
C LEU A 26 1.13 10.80 4.45
N HIS A 27 -0.18 10.59 4.67
CA HIS A 27 -0.80 9.28 4.52
C HIS A 27 -0.78 8.83 3.05
N ALA A 28 -1.20 9.68 2.12
CA ALA A 28 -1.26 9.37 0.70
C ALA A 28 0.13 9.16 0.08
N ASN A 29 1.08 10.07 0.31
CA ASN A 29 2.46 9.93 -0.18
C ASN A 29 3.24 8.86 0.60
N GLY A 30 2.87 8.63 1.85
CA GLY A 30 3.39 7.53 2.66
C GLY A 30 3.12 6.17 2.04
N ALA A 31 1.96 5.96 1.43
CA ALA A 31 1.69 4.75 0.66
C ALA A 31 2.68 4.55 -0.49
N SER A 32 2.95 5.60 -1.29
CA SER A 32 3.97 5.55 -2.34
C SER A 32 5.37 5.25 -1.79
N MET A 33 5.79 5.93 -0.72
CA MET A 33 7.08 5.68 -0.07
C MET A 33 7.18 4.24 0.46
N PHE A 34 6.10 3.72 1.01
CA PHE A 34 6.04 2.36 1.52
C PHE A 34 6.27 1.33 0.40
N PHE A 35 5.64 1.51 -0.76
CA PHE A 35 5.88 0.64 -1.92
C PHE A 35 7.28 0.79 -2.51
N ILE A 36 7.83 1.99 -2.57
CA ILE A 36 9.24 2.18 -2.96
C ILE A 36 10.15 1.34 -2.05
N CYS A 37 9.97 1.44 -0.74
CA CYS A 37 10.77 0.68 0.22
C CYS A 37 10.56 -0.84 0.09
N ILE A 38 9.32 -1.30 -0.12
CA ILE A 38 9.03 -2.73 -0.32
C ILE A 38 9.71 -3.24 -1.61
N TYR A 39 9.61 -2.53 -2.71
CA TYR A 39 10.21 -2.97 -3.97
C TYR A 39 11.73 -3.01 -3.91
N LEU A 40 12.35 -2.05 -3.25
CA LEU A 40 13.78 -2.09 -2.96
C LEU A 40 14.15 -3.26 -2.06
N HIS A 41 13.31 -3.53 -1.06
CA HIS A 41 13.48 -4.65 -0.12
C HIS A 41 13.38 -6.01 -0.84
N VAL A 42 12.40 -6.19 -1.71
CA VAL A 42 12.25 -7.40 -2.54
C VAL A 42 13.40 -7.52 -3.53
N GLY A 43 13.75 -6.43 -4.23
CA GLY A 43 14.87 -6.38 -5.17
C GLY A 43 16.20 -6.75 -4.50
N ARG A 44 16.45 -6.28 -3.27
CA ARG A 44 17.59 -6.67 -2.46
C ARG A 44 17.59 -8.18 -2.19
N GLY A 45 16.42 -8.73 -1.81
CA GLY A 45 16.27 -10.17 -1.55
C GLY A 45 16.58 -11.03 -2.77
N ILE A 46 16.18 -10.59 -3.97
CA ILE A 46 16.49 -11.26 -5.24
C ILE A 46 17.97 -11.13 -5.57
N TYR A 47 18.51 -9.91 -5.52
CA TYR A 47 19.89 -9.63 -5.92
C TYR A 47 20.93 -10.38 -5.06
N TYR A 48 20.74 -10.41 -3.73
CA TYR A 48 21.67 -11.04 -2.80
C TYR A 48 21.32 -12.49 -2.45
N GLY A 49 20.28 -13.08 -3.03
CA GLY A 49 19.89 -14.46 -2.81
C GLY A 49 19.18 -14.72 -1.47
N SER A 50 18.71 -13.68 -0.76
CA SER A 50 18.00 -13.82 0.52
C SER A 50 16.65 -14.55 0.37
N TYR A 51 16.10 -14.65 -0.86
CA TYR A 51 14.89 -15.42 -1.18
C TYR A 51 15.05 -16.93 -0.81
N MET A 52 16.27 -17.41 -0.66
CA MET A 52 16.53 -18.80 -0.22
C MET A 52 16.07 -19.04 1.23
N TYR A 53 15.88 -18.00 2.03
CA TYR A 53 15.26 -18.11 3.36
C TYR A 53 13.75 -18.28 3.19
N MET A 54 13.34 -19.49 2.85
CA MET A 54 11.99 -19.79 2.36
C MET A 54 10.87 -19.26 3.27
N ASN A 55 10.93 -19.52 4.57
CA ASN A 55 9.89 -19.07 5.50
C ASN A 55 9.79 -17.53 5.56
N THR A 56 10.95 -16.86 5.57
CA THR A 56 11.02 -15.39 5.54
C THR A 56 10.47 -14.85 4.23
N TRP A 57 10.85 -15.45 3.11
CA TRP A 57 10.40 -15.04 1.78
C TRP A 57 8.89 -15.21 1.60
N MET A 58 8.35 -16.38 1.96
CA MET A 58 6.91 -16.66 1.83
C MET A 58 6.07 -15.73 2.73
N THR A 59 6.50 -15.49 3.96
CA THR A 59 5.82 -14.54 4.85
C THR A 59 5.88 -13.13 4.28
N GLY A 60 7.02 -12.71 3.73
CA GLY A 60 7.17 -11.41 3.05
C GLY A 60 6.25 -11.27 1.83
N THR A 61 6.09 -12.34 1.05
CA THR A 61 5.17 -12.36 -0.10
C THR A 61 3.71 -12.18 0.35
N LEU A 62 3.30 -12.83 1.43
CA LEU A 62 1.97 -12.62 2.00
C LEU A 62 1.77 -11.19 2.49
N ILE A 63 2.79 -10.60 3.14
CA ILE A 63 2.77 -9.19 3.56
C ILE A 63 2.59 -8.28 2.34
N LEU A 64 3.30 -8.51 1.24
CA LEU A 64 3.16 -7.73 0.01
C LEU A 64 1.70 -7.73 -0.49
N PHE A 65 1.07 -8.90 -0.59
CA PHE A 65 -0.35 -8.97 -1.02
C PHE A 65 -1.30 -8.27 -0.04
N LEU A 66 -1.07 -8.39 1.26
CA LEU A 66 -1.89 -7.70 2.25
C LEU A 66 -1.71 -6.17 2.19
N VAL A 67 -0.49 -5.69 1.94
CA VAL A 67 -0.22 -4.26 1.75
C VAL A 67 -0.87 -3.75 0.47
N MET A 68 -0.80 -4.50 -0.63
CA MET A 68 -1.49 -4.16 -1.88
C MET A 68 -3.00 -4.06 -1.67
N ALA A 69 -3.61 -5.04 -1.02
CA ALA A 69 -5.04 -5.02 -0.69
C ALA A 69 -5.40 -3.82 0.21
N THR A 70 -4.58 -3.54 1.22
CA THR A 70 -4.78 -2.40 2.13
C THR A 70 -4.74 -1.08 1.38
N ALA A 71 -3.73 -0.87 0.54
CA ALA A 71 -3.56 0.37 -0.23
C ALA A 71 -4.69 0.56 -1.25
N PHE A 72 -5.06 -0.49 -1.97
CA PHE A 72 -6.16 -0.46 -2.92
C PHE A 72 -7.48 -0.05 -2.25
N MET A 73 -7.85 -0.71 -1.15
CA MET A 73 -9.07 -0.36 -0.43
C MET A 73 -9.03 1.06 0.14
N GLY A 74 -7.85 1.52 0.61
CA GLY A 74 -7.66 2.88 1.10
C GLY A 74 -7.84 3.94 0.03
N TYR A 75 -7.37 3.67 -1.19
CA TYR A 75 -7.53 4.59 -2.33
C TYR A 75 -9.00 4.79 -2.74
N VAL A 76 -9.86 3.81 -2.50
CA VAL A 76 -11.29 3.89 -2.80
C VAL A 76 -12.03 4.81 -1.82
N LEU A 77 -11.56 4.93 -0.58
CA LEU A 77 -12.29 5.60 0.51
C LEU A 77 -12.63 7.09 0.29
N PRO A 78 -11.80 7.91 -0.39
CA PRO A 78 -12.14 9.30 -0.69
C PRO A 78 -13.35 9.47 -1.60
N TRP A 79 -13.72 8.45 -2.34
CA TRP A 79 -14.84 8.43 -3.26
C TRP A 79 -14.76 9.53 -4.34
N GLY A 80 -13.54 9.71 -4.89
CA GLY A 80 -13.31 10.49 -6.10
C GLY A 80 -13.55 9.67 -7.37
N GLN A 81 -13.42 10.31 -8.53
CA GLN A 81 -13.62 9.63 -9.82
C GLN A 81 -12.70 8.41 -9.99
N MET A 82 -11.42 8.54 -9.72
CA MET A 82 -10.48 7.41 -9.83
C MET A 82 -10.68 6.37 -8.72
N SER A 83 -11.14 6.78 -7.54
CA SER A 83 -11.53 5.86 -6.46
C SER A 83 -12.64 4.92 -6.90
N PHE A 84 -13.72 5.47 -7.45
CA PHE A 84 -14.89 4.72 -7.89
C PHE A 84 -14.61 3.86 -9.13
N TRP A 85 -14.06 4.47 -10.17
CA TRP A 85 -13.83 3.77 -11.43
C TRP A 85 -12.68 2.77 -11.34
N GLY A 86 -11.62 3.08 -10.57
CA GLY A 86 -10.56 2.14 -10.25
C GLY A 86 -11.08 0.92 -9.49
N ALA A 87 -11.94 1.11 -8.49
CA ALA A 87 -12.59 0.02 -7.79
C ALA A 87 -13.43 -0.84 -8.73
N THR A 88 -14.22 -0.21 -9.60
CA THR A 88 -15.09 -0.90 -10.55
C THR A 88 -14.28 -1.79 -11.50
N VAL A 89 -13.22 -1.25 -12.12
CA VAL A 89 -12.40 -2.00 -13.08
C VAL A 89 -11.62 -3.12 -12.40
N ILE A 90 -10.89 -2.80 -11.33
CA ILE A 90 -9.98 -3.77 -10.69
C ILE A 90 -10.76 -4.92 -10.06
N THR A 91 -11.86 -4.65 -9.36
CA THR A 91 -12.64 -5.75 -8.76
C THR A 91 -13.38 -6.57 -9.81
N ASN A 92 -13.77 -5.96 -10.93
CA ASN A 92 -14.40 -6.69 -12.03
C ASN A 92 -13.45 -7.68 -12.73
N LEU A 93 -12.13 -7.52 -12.62
CA LEU A 93 -11.18 -8.51 -13.14
C LEU A 93 -11.38 -9.90 -12.52
N LEU A 94 -11.92 -9.98 -11.31
CA LEU A 94 -12.27 -11.26 -10.66
C LEU A 94 -13.34 -12.03 -11.45
N SER A 95 -14.14 -11.37 -12.30
CA SER A 95 -15.12 -12.04 -13.14
C SER A 95 -14.50 -12.98 -14.18
N ALA A 96 -13.20 -12.83 -14.46
CA ALA A 96 -12.45 -13.74 -15.34
C ALA A 96 -12.26 -15.15 -14.73
N ILE A 97 -12.48 -15.33 -13.44
CA ILE A 97 -12.43 -16.66 -12.80
C ILE A 97 -13.60 -17.51 -13.31
N PRO A 98 -13.32 -18.68 -13.92
CA PRO A 98 -14.37 -19.52 -14.49
C PRO A 98 -15.42 -19.93 -13.43
N TYR A 99 -16.67 -19.96 -13.83
CA TYR A 99 -17.85 -20.40 -13.09
C TYR A 99 -18.28 -19.49 -11.92
N ILE A 100 -17.37 -19.04 -11.08
CA ILE A 100 -17.68 -18.32 -9.83
C ILE A 100 -17.29 -16.86 -9.83
N GLY A 101 -16.61 -16.36 -10.88
CA GLY A 101 -16.05 -15.03 -10.90
C GLY A 101 -17.09 -13.92 -10.72
N THR A 102 -18.22 -14.01 -11.39
CA THR A 102 -19.31 -13.03 -11.25
C THR A 102 -19.87 -13.00 -9.82
N ASP A 103 -20.04 -14.17 -9.20
CA ASP A 103 -20.55 -14.28 -7.83
C ASP A 103 -19.56 -13.65 -6.84
N ILE A 104 -18.25 -13.87 -7.06
CA ILE A 104 -17.20 -13.25 -6.26
C ILE A 104 -17.23 -11.73 -6.39
N VAL A 105 -17.38 -11.20 -7.62
CA VAL A 105 -17.49 -9.76 -7.85
C VAL A 105 -18.68 -9.16 -7.10
N GLN A 106 -19.86 -9.77 -7.24
CA GLN A 106 -21.07 -9.30 -6.54
C GLN A 106 -20.92 -9.42 -5.02
N TRP A 107 -20.26 -10.48 -4.55
CA TRP A 107 -19.96 -10.63 -3.12
C TRP A 107 -19.00 -9.54 -2.63
N VAL A 108 -17.95 -9.19 -3.38
CA VAL A 108 -17.02 -8.11 -3.04
C VAL A 108 -17.74 -6.76 -3.02
N TRP A 109 -18.58 -6.47 -4.02
CA TRP A 109 -19.35 -5.22 -4.09
C TRP A 109 -20.44 -5.12 -3.01
N GLY A 110 -21.00 -6.26 -2.62
CA GLY A 110 -22.18 -6.32 -1.75
C GLY A 110 -23.48 -5.98 -2.45
N GLY A 111 -23.49 -6.15 -3.77
CA GLY A 111 -24.58 -5.83 -4.67
C GLY A 111 -24.17 -6.03 -6.12
N PHE A 112 -24.89 -5.42 -7.02
CA PHE A 112 -24.67 -5.57 -8.47
C PHE A 112 -23.75 -4.49 -9.07
N ALA A 113 -23.31 -3.54 -8.25
CA ALA A 113 -22.39 -2.47 -8.63
C ALA A 113 -21.55 -2.03 -7.42
N VAL A 114 -20.47 -1.31 -7.70
CA VAL A 114 -19.69 -0.60 -6.68
C VAL A 114 -20.56 0.51 -6.10
N ASP A 115 -20.83 0.45 -4.79
CA ASP A 115 -21.73 1.38 -4.11
C ASP A 115 -21.39 1.47 -2.62
N ASN A 116 -22.27 2.03 -1.80
CA ASN A 116 -22.10 2.25 -0.38
C ASN A 116 -21.70 0.97 0.40
N ALA A 117 -22.24 -0.19 0.02
CA ALA A 117 -21.86 -1.46 0.62
C ALA A 117 -20.36 -1.78 0.40
N THR A 118 -19.86 -1.51 -0.80
CA THR A 118 -18.44 -1.67 -1.15
C THR A 118 -17.57 -0.72 -0.30
N LEU A 119 -17.94 0.56 -0.24
CA LEU A 119 -17.22 1.56 0.54
C LEU A 119 -17.09 1.16 2.01
N ASN A 120 -18.18 0.69 2.62
CA ASN A 120 -18.19 0.27 4.03
C ASN A 120 -17.30 -0.94 4.28
N ARG A 121 -17.32 -1.93 3.40
CA ARG A 121 -16.44 -3.10 3.49
C ARG A 121 -14.98 -2.71 3.36
N PHE A 122 -14.66 -1.88 2.38
CA PHE A 122 -13.29 -1.42 2.14
C PHE A 122 -12.76 -0.58 3.30
N TYR A 123 -13.60 0.25 3.90
CA TYR A 123 -13.23 0.99 5.11
C TYR A 123 -12.87 0.03 6.25
N THR A 124 -13.71 -0.97 6.51
CA THR A 124 -13.47 -1.94 7.57
C THR A 124 -12.16 -2.70 7.38
N PHE A 125 -11.92 -3.20 6.18
CA PHE A 125 -10.68 -3.93 5.88
C PHE A 125 -9.45 -3.03 5.84
N HIS A 126 -9.55 -1.82 5.31
CA HIS A 126 -8.45 -0.85 5.36
C HIS A 126 -8.06 -0.50 6.79
N PHE A 127 -9.00 -0.46 7.72
CA PHE A 127 -8.74 -0.25 9.14
C PHE A 127 -8.08 -1.47 9.82
N VAL A 128 -8.56 -2.68 9.53
CA VAL A 128 -8.13 -3.91 10.22
C VAL A 128 -6.82 -4.48 9.68
N LEU A 129 -6.64 -4.49 8.36
CA LEU A 129 -5.49 -5.14 7.72
C LEU A 129 -4.12 -4.65 8.21
N PRO A 130 -3.88 -3.36 8.46
CA PRO A 130 -2.60 -2.90 9.00
C PRO A 130 -2.19 -3.58 10.31
N PHE A 131 -3.13 -3.92 11.18
CA PHE A 131 -2.84 -4.65 12.42
C PHE A 131 -2.47 -6.11 12.14
N ILE A 132 -3.13 -6.75 11.16
CA ILE A 132 -2.77 -8.09 10.69
C ILE A 132 -1.37 -8.05 10.06
N ILE A 133 -1.08 -7.05 9.23
CA ILE A 133 0.25 -6.85 8.64
C ILE A 133 1.31 -6.68 9.73
N ALA A 134 1.03 -5.91 10.78
CA ALA A 134 1.96 -5.75 11.90
C ALA A 134 2.28 -7.10 12.58
N ALA A 135 1.28 -7.94 12.81
CA ALA A 135 1.50 -9.29 13.32
C ALA A 135 2.32 -10.16 12.35
N MET A 136 2.05 -10.07 11.05
CA MET A 136 2.81 -10.78 10.02
C MET A 136 4.27 -10.30 9.92
N VAL A 137 4.52 -9.01 10.13
CA VAL A 137 5.89 -8.45 10.19
C VAL A 137 6.65 -9.05 11.37
N MET A 138 6.02 -9.22 12.52
CA MET A 138 6.67 -9.90 13.65
C MET A 138 7.04 -11.35 13.32
N MET A 139 6.17 -12.09 12.62
CA MET A 139 6.48 -13.45 12.15
C MET A 139 7.59 -13.43 11.10
N HIS A 140 7.63 -12.47 10.19
CA HIS A 140 8.68 -12.31 9.18
C HIS A 140 10.05 -12.11 9.84
N LEU A 141 10.13 -11.27 10.86
CA LEU A 141 11.34 -11.04 11.65
C LEU A 141 11.71 -12.26 12.49
N PHE A 142 10.74 -12.97 13.04
CA PHE A 142 10.98 -14.21 13.77
C PHE A 142 11.64 -15.27 12.87
N PHE A 143 11.14 -15.49 11.66
CA PHE A 143 11.74 -16.42 10.70
C PHE A 143 13.14 -15.97 10.26
N LEU A 144 13.35 -14.67 10.05
CA LEU A 144 14.66 -14.13 9.74
C LEU A 144 15.66 -14.38 10.89
N HIS A 145 15.22 -14.24 12.14
CA HIS A 145 16.08 -14.40 13.31
C HIS A 145 16.55 -15.86 13.50
N GLN A 146 15.81 -16.85 12.99
CA GLN A 146 16.22 -18.26 13.05
C GLN A 146 17.51 -18.53 12.28
N THR A 147 17.72 -17.89 11.15
CA THR A 147 18.91 -18.05 10.30
C THR A 147 19.91 -16.89 10.43
N GLY A 148 19.45 -15.73 10.90
CA GLY A 148 20.16 -14.46 10.81
C GLY A 148 20.06 -13.82 9.42
N SER A 149 20.49 -12.58 9.34
CA SER A 149 20.52 -11.81 8.08
C SER A 149 21.60 -12.34 7.13
N ASN A 150 21.34 -12.22 5.83
CA ASN A 150 22.33 -12.47 4.80
C ASN A 150 23.33 -11.30 4.72
N ASN A 151 24.36 -11.45 3.91
CA ASN A 151 25.33 -10.41 3.58
C ASN A 151 25.59 -10.37 2.07
N PRO A 152 26.18 -9.29 1.52
CA PRO A 152 26.39 -9.15 0.08
C PRO A 152 27.23 -10.25 -0.56
N ILE A 153 28.09 -10.93 0.20
CA ILE A 153 28.97 -11.98 -0.30
C ILE A 153 28.31 -13.36 -0.24
N GLY A 154 27.25 -13.51 0.59
CA GLY A 154 26.57 -14.80 0.81
C GLY A 154 27.37 -15.81 1.64
N LEU A 155 28.42 -15.37 2.33
CA LEU A 155 29.27 -16.22 3.15
C LEU A 155 28.86 -16.14 4.63
N ASN A 156 29.26 -17.17 5.39
CA ASN A 156 29.08 -17.18 6.83
C ASN A 156 29.94 -16.08 7.49
N SER A 157 29.29 -15.14 8.17
CA SER A 157 29.90 -13.97 8.80
C SER A 157 30.19 -14.13 10.29
N ASN A 158 30.10 -15.34 10.85
CA ASN A 158 30.27 -15.56 12.31
C ASN A 158 31.63 -15.12 12.84
N ILE A 159 32.66 -15.14 12.01
CA ILE A 159 34.01 -14.71 12.38
C ILE A 159 34.28 -13.22 12.20
N ASP A 160 33.35 -12.49 11.59
CA ASP A 160 33.46 -11.04 11.26
C ASP A 160 32.19 -10.32 11.64
N LYS A 161 31.90 -10.27 12.92
CA LYS A 161 30.74 -9.57 13.48
C LYS A 161 31.20 -8.48 14.44
N ILE A 162 30.46 -7.38 14.41
CA ILE A 162 30.63 -6.26 15.35
C ILE A 162 29.32 -6.06 16.13
N PRO A 163 29.35 -5.41 17.30
CA PRO A 163 28.14 -5.10 18.06
C PRO A 163 27.16 -4.27 17.23
N PHE A 164 25.86 -4.54 17.37
CA PHE A 164 24.83 -3.76 16.70
C PHE A 164 24.85 -2.29 17.12
N HIS A 165 24.92 -2.04 18.42
CA HIS A 165 25.11 -0.71 18.97
C HIS A 165 26.61 -0.45 19.23
N PRO A 166 27.19 0.68 18.80
CA PRO A 166 26.54 1.84 18.15
C PRO A 166 26.50 1.79 16.61
N TYR A 167 27.19 0.86 15.98
CA TYR A 167 27.45 0.91 14.52
C TYR A 167 26.16 0.87 13.68
N PHE A 168 25.34 -0.16 13.83
CA PHE A 168 24.11 -0.30 13.04
C PHE A 168 22.95 0.51 13.60
N THR A 169 22.98 0.86 14.88
CA THR A 169 22.03 1.80 15.47
C THR A 169 22.11 3.17 14.77
N TYR A 170 23.29 3.73 14.62
CA TYR A 170 23.45 5.02 13.92
C TYR A 170 23.19 4.90 12.42
N LYS A 171 23.63 3.85 11.78
CA LYS A 171 23.42 3.61 10.36
C LYS A 171 21.92 3.53 10.02
N ASP A 172 21.16 2.78 10.77
CA ASP A 172 19.71 2.63 10.58
C ASP A 172 19.00 3.95 10.87
N THR A 173 19.37 4.66 11.93
CA THR A 173 18.80 5.96 12.30
C THR A 173 18.99 6.99 11.19
N ILE A 174 20.21 7.08 10.61
CA ILE A 174 20.49 8.01 9.49
C ILE A 174 19.62 7.67 8.29
N THR A 175 19.50 6.40 7.92
CA THR A 175 18.66 5.96 6.80
C THR A 175 17.20 6.31 7.03
N PHE A 176 16.69 6.07 8.24
CA PHE A 176 15.32 6.44 8.62
C PHE A 176 15.06 7.93 8.50
N ILE A 177 16.01 8.76 8.99
CA ILE A 177 15.91 10.22 8.88
C ILE A 177 15.87 10.65 7.41
N ILE A 178 16.76 10.14 6.56
CA ILE A 178 16.82 10.48 5.14
C ILE A 178 15.51 10.16 4.44
N LEU A 179 14.95 8.97 4.65
CA LEU A 179 13.67 8.57 4.03
C LEU A 179 12.50 9.40 4.54
N THR A 180 12.46 9.70 5.85
CA THR A 180 11.44 10.57 6.44
C THR A 180 11.54 11.99 5.90
N MET A 181 12.75 12.54 5.78
CA MET A 181 12.97 13.86 5.18
C MET A 181 12.50 13.91 3.72
N ALA A 182 12.79 12.87 2.92
CA ALA A 182 12.33 12.80 1.53
C ALA A 182 10.80 12.84 1.45
N LEU A 183 10.11 12.05 2.28
CA LEU A 183 8.64 12.01 2.36
C LEU A 183 8.08 13.39 2.77
N VAL A 184 8.59 13.97 3.85
CA VAL A 184 8.13 15.29 4.35
C VAL A 184 8.38 16.38 3.31
N THR A 185 9.54 16.38 2.67
CA THR A 185 9.87 17.33 1.61
C THR A 185 8.88 17.24 0.46
N LEU A 186 8.56 16.03 -0.01
CA LEU A 186 7.55 15.83 -1.05
C LEU A 186 6.19 16.38 -0.62
N CYS A 187 5.74 16.07 0.60
CA CYS A 187 4.46 16.53 1.12
C CYS A 187 4.35 18.05 1.27
N LEU A 188 5.48 18.74 1.52
CA LEU A 188 5.51 20.19 1.69
C LEU A 188 5.67 20.96 0.35
N ILE A 189 6.44 20.41 -0.59
CA ILE A 189 6.78 21.12 -1.85
C ILE A 189 5.78 20.79 -2.96
N ASN A 190 5.43 19.50 -3.13
CA ASN A 190 4.53 19.06 -4.19
C ASN A 190 3.70 17.83 -3.75
N PRO A 191 2.72 18.01 -2.87
CA PRO A 191 1.98 16.93 -2.22
C PRO A 191 1.14 16.06 -3.17
N TYR A 192 0.87 16.54 -4.38
CA TYR A 192 -0.02 15.87 -5.34
C TYR A 192 0.73 15.29 -6.54
N MET A 193 2.06 15.34 -6.55
CA MET A 193 2.90 14.89 -7.67
C MET A 193 2.69 13.43 -8.06
N LEU A 194 2.40 12.58 -7.09
CA LEU A 194 2.23 11.14 -7.30
C LEU A 194 0.77 10.69 -7.38
N GLY A 195 -0.18 11.62 -7.28
CA GLY A 195 -1.62 11.33 -7.33
C GLY A 195 -2.22 11.60 -8.70
N ASP A 196 -3.41 11.07 -8.93
CA ASP A 196 -4.19 11.30 -10.14
C ASP A 196 -5.07 12.55 -9.96
N PRO A 197 -5.03 13.52 -10.90
CA PRO A 197 -5.83 14.74 -10.81
C PRO A 197 -7.34 14.48 -10.90
N ASP A 198 -7.80 13.45 -11.61
CA ASP A 198 -9.22 13.13 -11.72
C ASP A 198 -9.83 12.69 -10.37
N ASN A 199 -8.99 12.28 -9.42
CA ASN A 199 -9.47 11.91 -8.09
C ASN A 199 -9.76 13.11 -7.17
N PHE A 200 -9.55 14.35 -7.65
CA PHE A 200 -10.00 15.59 -7.00
C PHE A 200 -11.44 15.99 -7.41
N VAL A 201 -12.10 15.19 -8.23
CA VAL A 201 -13.50 15.34 -8.61
C VAL A 201 -14.32 14.28 -7.89
N PRO A 202 -15.48 14.62 -7.30
CA PRO A 202 -16.37 13.64 -6.68
C PRO A 202 -16.75 12.52 -7.67
N ALA A 203 -16.91 11.30 -7.17
CA ALA A 203 -17.30 10.15 -7.98
C ALA A 203 -18.64 10.39 -8.69
N ASN A 204 -18.67 10.16 -10.00
CA ASN A 204 -19.88 10.18 -10.81
C ASN A 204 -19.97 8.86 -11.61
N PRO A 205 -20.89 7.98 -11.28
CA PRO A 205 -21.05 6.69 -11.96
C PRO A 205 -21.55 6.80 -13.40
N LEU A 206 -22.06 7.98 -13.80
CA LEU A 206 -22.58 8.23 -15.16
C LEU A 206 -21.52 8.79 -16.12
N VAL A 207 -20.36 9.18 -15.60
CA VAL A 207 -19.29 9.80 -16.40
C VAL A 207 -17.99 9.03 -16.20
N THR A 208 -17.59 8.28 -17.22
CA THR A 208 -16.35 7.51 -17.19
C THR A 208 -15.15 8.43 -17.47
N PRO A 209 -14.08 8.41 -16.67
CA PRO A 209 -12.84 9.11 -16.98
C PRO A 209 -12.23 8.62 -18.31
N VAL A 210 -11.46 9.49 -18.96
CA VAL A 210 -10.78 9.16 -20.23
C VAL A 210 -9.77 8.03 -20.05
N HIS A 211 -9.06 8.02 -18.92
CA HIS A 211 -8.12 6.99 -18.54
C HIS A 211 -8.49 6.45 -17.16
N ILE A 212 -8.67 5.14 -17.06
CA ILE A 212 -8.84 4.45 -15.78
C ILE A 212 -7.62 3.55 -15.60
N GLN A 213 -6.75 3.92 -14.66
CA GLN A 213 -5.57 3.13 -14.32
C GLN A 213 -5.37 3.13 -12.80
N PRO A 214 -4.79 2.06 -12.26
CA PRO A 214 -4.44 2.02 -10.86
C PRO A 214 -3.28 2.96 -10.56
N GLU A 215 -3.05 3.21 -9.27
CA GLU A 215 -1.88 3.93 -8.79
C GLU A 215 -0.57 3.30 -9.32
N TRP A 216 0.47 4.12 -9.49
CA TRP A 216 1.72 3.74 -10.14
C TRP A 216 2.34 2.45 -9.58
N TYR A 217 2.20 2.21 -8.28
CA TYR A 217 2.77 1.05 -7.61
C TYR A 217 2.04 -0.27 -7.92
N PHE A 218 0.90 -0.23 -8.60
CA PHE A 218 0.17 -1.41 -9.09
C PHE A 218 0.32 -1.64 -10.59
N LEU A 219 0.93 -0.71 -11.33
CA LEU A 219 0.99 -0.79 -12.80
C LEU A 219 1.68 -2.07 -13.30
N PHE A 220 2.68 -2.56 -12.59
CA PHE A 220 3.35 -3.81 -12.97
C PHE A 220 2.38 -5.01 -12.96
N ALA A 221 1.51 -5.08 -11.95
CA ALA A 221 0.52 -6.15 -11.84
C ALA A 221 -0.65 -5.96 -12.81
N TYR A 222 -0.99 -4.71 -13.12
CA TYR A 222 -2.05 -4.37 -14.08
C TYR A 222 -1.64 -4.64 -15.53
N ALA A 223 -0.33 -4.57 -15.83
CA ALA A 223 0.21 -4.78 -17.17
C ALA A 223 0.40 -6.27 -17.54
N ILE A 224 0.32 -7.19 -16.59
CA ILE A 224 0.43 -8.65 -16.79
C ILE A 224 -0.92 -9.23 -17.17
#